data_a598eb15295b50e17e84e720e21bb62a
#
_entry.id   a598eb15295b50e17e84e720e21bb62a
#
_cell.length_a   1.000
_cell.length_b   1.000
_cell.length_c   1.000
_cell.angle_alpha   90.00
_cell.angle_beta   90.00
_cell.angle_gamma   90.00
#
_symmetry.space_group_name_H-M   'P 1'
#
loop_
_entity.id
_entity.type
_entity.pdbx_description
1 polymer ?
#
loop_
_entity_poly.entity_id
_entity_poly.type
_entity_poly.pdbx_seq_one_letter_code
_entity_poly.pdbx_strand_id
1 'polypeptide(L)'
;MFLASPELDAVEAHFRAQIADPSVTVLLADGTESKALGYAIARVKNRPGSALTHSDVIVSLDQIAVVPDAARSGVGAALLEAVREVGRAAGCRRLVTDVWYFNEGARAFYQAAGFSPMNMLLDQQL
;
A
#
# COMPACT_ATOMS: atom_id res chain seq x y z
N MET A 1 1.79 -3.81 9.43
CA MET A 1 1.06 -2.62 8.99
C MET A 1 1.22 -1.42 9.91
N PHE A 2 1.43 -1.61 11.20
CA PHE A 2 1.56 -0.50 12.15
C PHE A 2 3.00 -0.20 12.47
N LEU A 3 3.34 1.10 12.53
CA LEU A 3 4.64 1.57 12.98
C LEU A 3 4.63 1.71 14.50
N ALA A 4 5.57 1.06 15.19
CA ALA A 4 5.62 1.10 16.66
C ALA A 4 6.09 2.47 17.17
N SER A 5 7.12 3.05 16.56
CA SER A 5 7.67 4.36 16.94
C SER A 5 8.51 4.87 15.78
N PRO A 6 7.90 5.49 14.76
CA PRO A 6 8.68 5.94 13.62
C PRO A 6 9.60 7.08 14.04
N GLU A 7 10.88 6.90 13.87
CA GLU A 7 11.82 8.02 13.93
C GLU A 7 11.66 8.82 12.66
N LEU A 8 11.40 10.09 12.80
CA LEU A 8 11.08 10.96 11.67
C LEU A 8 12.18 10.94 10.60
N ASP A 9 13.44 10.95 11.03
CA ASP A 9 14.58 10.99 10.11
C ASP A 9 14.70 9.71 9.29
N ALA A 10 14.43 8.55 9.89
CA ALA A 10 14.47 7.27 9.19
C ALA A 10 13.32 7.17 8.17
N VAL A 11 12.14 7.66 8.53
CA VAL A 11 10.98 7.71 7.66
C VAL A 11 11.23 8.64 6.49
N GLU A 12 11.79 9.83 6.74
CA GLU A 12 12.13 10.78 5.67
C GLU A 12 13.16 10.21 4.69
N ALA A 13 14.21 9.56 5.20
CA ALA A 13 15.23 8.96 4.35
C ALA A 13 14.65 7.89 3.44
N HIS A 14 13.78 7.05 3.99
CA HIS A 14 13.09 6.01 3.23
C HIS A 14 12.21 6.62 2.13
N PHE A 15 11.46 7.67 2.45
CA PHE A 15 10.58 8.34 1.50
C PHE A 15 11.34 9.05 0.39
N ARG A 16 12.48 9.68 0.70
CA ARG A 16 13.29 10.35 -0.33
C ARG A 16 13.75 9.37 -1.41
N ALA A 17 14.14 8.17 -1.02
CA ALA A 17 14.53 7.15 -1.98
C ALA A 17 13.36 6.74 -2.87
N GLN A 18 12.14 6.68 -2.32
CA GLN A 18 10.95 6.31 -3.07
C GLN A 18 10.45 7.45 -3.97
N ILE A 19 10.47 8.69 -3.49
CA ILE A 19 9.98 9.85 -4.23
C ILE A 19 10.78 10.11 -5.50
N ALA A 20 12.04 9.67 -5.56
CA ALA A 20 12.86 9.83 -6.75
C ALA A 20 12.33 9.06 -7.97
N ASP A 21 11.51 8.02 -7.76
CA ASP A 21 10.94 7.22 -8.84
C ASP A 21 9.58 7.82 -9.25
N PRO A 22 9.42 8.24 -10.53
CA PRO A 22 8.17 8.86 -10.97
C PRO A 22 6.96 7.92 -10.95
N SER A 23 7.17 6.60 -10.92
CA SER A 23 6.08 5.63 -10.83
C SER A 23 5.56 5.45 -9.40
N VAL A 24 6.25 6.03 -8.42
CA VAL A 24 5.94 5.88 -7.00
C VAL A 24 5.28 7.13 -6.46
N THR A 25 4.21 6.94 -5.70
CA THR A 25 3.54 8.00 -4.95
C THR A 25 3.60 7.65 -3.47
N VAL A 26 4.09 8.60 -2.68
CA VAL A 26 4.10 8.49 -1.22
C VAL A 26 2.95 9.34 -0.69
N LEU A 27 2.09 8.73 0.09
CA LEU A 27 0.94 9.39 0.69
C LEU A 27 1.12 9.45 2.20
N LEU A 28 0.93 10.62 2.76
CA LEU A 28 1.03 10.84 4.20
C LEU A 28 -0.33 11.22 4.75
N ALA A 29 -0.71 10.61 5.85
CA ALA A 29 -1.88 11.03 6.61
C ALA A 29 -1.41 11.95 7.73
N ASP A 30 -1.75 13.23 7.62
CA ASP A 30 -1.36 14.24 8.61
C ASP A 30 -2.39 14.28 9.74
N GLY A 31 -1.88 14.36 10.96
CA GLY A 31 -2.67 14.62 12.13
C GLY A 31 -2.57 16.07 12.56
N THR A 32 -3.14 16.37 13.72
CA THR A 32 -2.94 17.65 14.39
C THR A 32 -1.48 17.78 14.83
N GLU A 33 -0.98 19.01 14.94
CA GLU A 33 0.38 19.33 15.40
C GLU A 33 1.49 18.78 14.50
N SER A 34 1.22 18.65 13.20
CA SER A 34 2.19 18.23 12.19
C SER A 34 2.76 16.83 12.43
N LYS A 35 2.04 15.97 13.13
CA LYS A 35 2.44 14.57 13.31
C LYS A 35 1.83 13.71 12.21
N ALA A 36 2.67 12.90 11.57
CA ALA A 36 2.17 11.91 10.61
C ALA A 36 1.46 10.79 11.37
N LEU A 37 0.23 10.50 10.97
CA LEU A 37 -0.59 9.42 11.53
C LEU A 37 -0.34 8.10 10.81
N GLY A 38 0.15 8.16 9.58
CA GLY A 38 0.42 6.99 8.79
C GLY A 38 0.91 7.35 7.40
N TYR A 39 1.24 6.33 6.62
CA TYR A 39 1.67 6.53 5.25
C TYR A 39 1.28 5.34 4.39
N ALA A 40 1.28 5.57 3.08
CA ALA A 40 1.17 4.51 2.09
C ALA A 40 2.15 4.79 0.95
N ILE A 41 2.69 3.74 0.39
CA ILE A 41 3.52 3.81 -0.81
C ILE A 41 2.82 3.02 -1.90
N ALA A 42 2.50 3.71 -2.98
CA ALA A 42 1.83 3.14 -4.13
C ALA A 42 2.72 3.26 -5.36
N ARG A 43 2.63 2.28 -6.24
CA ARG A 43 3.42 2.24 -7.46
C ARG A 43 2.54 1.87 -8.63
N VAL A 44 2.58 2.67 -9.70
CA VAL A 44 1.90 2.34 -10.95
C VAL A 44 2.82 1.45 -11.77
N LYS A 45 2.30 0.31 -12.20
CA LYS A 45 3.06 -0.69 -12.95
C LYS A 45 2.34 -1.04 -14.24
N ASN A 46 3.11 -1.20 -15.31
CA ASN A 46 2.65 -1.87 -16.50
C ASN A 46 2.93 -3.34 -16.35
N ARG A 47 1.87 -4.14 -16.39
CA ARG A 47 2.01 -5.59 -16.40
C ARG A 47 1.93 -6.02 -17.86
N PRO A 48 3.05 -6.41 -18.50
CA PRO A 48 3.03 -6.79 -19.91
C PRO A 48 2.19 -8.05 -20.13
N GLY A 49 1.53 -8.10 -21.27
CA GLY A 49 0.79 -9.28 -21.67
C GLY A 49 1.71 -10.45 -21.99
N SER A 50 1.15 -11.64 -21.96
CA SER A 50 1.81 -12.88 -22.35
C SER A 50 0.88 -13.66 -23.27
N ALA A 51 1.30 -14.85 -23.67
CA ALA A 51 0.44 -15.73 -24.46
C ALA A 51 -0.87 -16.11 -23.74
N LEU A 52 -0.88 -15.99 -22.41
CA LEU A 52 -2.01 -16.38 -21.56
C LEU A 52 -2.70 -15.20 -20.87
N THR A 53 -2.11 -14.01 -20.91
CA THR A 53 -2.64 -12.84 -20.20
C THR A 53 -2.58 -11.59 -21.08
N HIS A 54 -3.52 -10.70 -20.88
CA HIS A 54 -3.48 -9.37 -21.53
C HIS A 54 -2.58 -8.42 -20.73
N SER A 55 -2.02 -7.42 -21.42
CA SER A 55 -1.33 -6.34 -20.74
C SER A 55 -2.32 -5.55 -19.87
N ASP A 56 -1.82 -5.03 -18.77
CA ASP A 56 -2.65 -4.30 -17.81
C ASP A 56 -1.83 -3.23 -17.12
N VAL A 57 -2.49 -2.13 -16.74
CA VAL A 57 -1.91 -1.09 -15.91
C VAL A 57 -2.54 -1.24 -14.53
N ILE A 58 -1.70 -1.45 -13.54
CA ILE A 58 -2.16 -1.67 -12.17
C ILE A 58 -1.48 -0.67 -11.23
N VAL A 59 -2.14 -0.39 -10.12
CA VAL A 59 -1.50 0.28 -8.99
C VAL A 59 -1.25 -0.77 -7.92
N SER A 60 -0.02 -0.78 -7.42
CA SER A 60 0.43 -1.68 -6.36
C SER A 60 0.52 -0.90 -5.07
N LEU A 61 -0.13 -1.37 -4.02
CA LEU A 61 0.10 -0.87 -2.67
C LEU A 61 1.32 -1.63 -2.11
N ASP A 62 2.47 -0.95 -2.07
CA ASP A 62 3.71 -1.57 -1.65
C ASP A 62 3.87 -1.57 -0.13
N GLN A 63 3.43 -0.49 0.52
CA GLN A 63 3.46 -0.37 1.98
C GLN A 63 2.29 0.47 2.45
N ILE A 64 1.78 0.13 3.62
CA ILE A 64 0.85 0.96 4.36
C ILE A 64 1.12 0.76 5.85
N ALA A 65 1.17 1.84 6.58
CA ALA A 65 1.38 1.79 8.03
C ALA A 65 0.64 2.94 8.70
N VAL A 66 0.11 2.66 9.87
CA VAL A 66 -0.60 3.63 10.70
C VAL A 66 0.01 3.56 12.10
N VAL A 67 0.26 4.72 12.70
CA VAL A 67 0.79 4.74 14.07
C VAL A 67 -0.25 4.13 15.02
N PRO A 68 0.19 3.45 16.11
CA PRO A 68 -0.75 2.76 17.00
C PRO A 68 -1.85 3.67 17.58
N ASP A 69 -1.51 4.90 17.90
CA ASP A 69 -2.48 5.87 18.47
C ASP A 69 -3.57 6.25 17.49
N ALA A 70 -3.33 6.08 16.19
CA ALA A 70 -4.30 6.38 15.13
C ALA A 70 -4.98 5.12 14.60
N ALA A 71 -4.68 3.94 15.17
CA ALA A 71 -5.32 2.70 14.76
C ALA A 71 -6.83 2.78 15.03
N ARG A 72 -7.62 2.24 14.09
CA ARG A 72 -9.09 2.22 14.14
C ARG A 72 -9.75 3.61 14.05
N SER A 73 -9.00 4.63 13.65
CA SER A 73 -9.53 5.99 13.46
C SER A 73 -9.92 6.28 12.02
N GLY A 74 -9.83 5.30 11.12
CA GLY A 74 -10.13 5.48 9.71
C GLY A 74 -8.94 5.93 8.87
N VAL A 75 -7.75 6.09 9.45
CA VAL A 75 -6.56 6.53 8.72
C VAL A 75 -6.17 5.52 7.64
N GLY A 76 -6.17 4.23 7.96
CA GLY A 76 -5.85 3.19 6.98
C GLY A 76 -6.82 3.18 5.81
N ALA A 77 -8.11 3.32 6.08
CA ALA A 77 -9.14 3.38 5.04
C ALA A 77 -8.97 4.62 4.16
N ALA A 78 -8.63 5.76 4.76
CA ALA A 78 -8.40 7.00 4.03
C ALA A 78 -7.16 6.89 3.14
N LEU A 79 -6.09 6.28 3.64
CA LEU A 79 -4.88 6.03 2.85
C LEU A 79 -5.17 5.10 1.66
N LEU A 80 -5.95 4.04 1.87
CA LEU A 80 -6.37 3.15 0.78
C LEU A 80 -7.18 3.89 -0.28
N GLU A 81 -8.10 4.75 0.14
CA GLU A 81 -8.88 5.52 -0.83
C GLU A 81 -8.00 6.46 -1.63
N ALA A 82 -7.01 7.07 -1.00
CA ALA A 82 -6.04 7.91 -1.71
C ALA A 82 -5.22 7.09 -2.72
N VAL A 83 -4.85 5.86 -2.38
CA VAL A 83 -4.18 4.95 -3.32
C VAL A 83 -5.08 4.62 -4.51
N ARG A 84 -6.37 4.37 -4.26
CA ARG A 84 -7.33 4.13 -5.33
C ARG A 84 -7.41 5.32 -6.29
N GLU A 85 -7.40 6.54 -5.75
CA GLU A 85 -7.43 7.75 -6.58
C GLU A 85 -6.16 7.90 -7.42
N VAL A 86 -4.99 7.58 -6.87
CA VAL A 86 -3.74 7.54 -7.64
C VAL A 86 -3.88 6.57 -8.81
N GLY A 87 -4.42 5.39 -8.56
CA GLY A 87 -4.62 4.39 -9.60
C GLY A 87 -5.60 4.84 -10.67
N ARG A 88 -6.75 5.38 -10.26
CA ARG A 88 -7.76 5.87 -11.21
C ARG A 88 -7.21 6.99 -12.09
N ALA A 89 -6.48 7.93 -11.51
CA ALA A 89 -5.88 9.04 -12.24
C ALA A 89 -4.84 8.56 -13.26
N ALA A 90 -4.18 7.45 -13.00
CA ALA A 90 -3.18 6.85 -13.90
C ALA A 90 -3.80 5.87 -14.90
N GLY A 91 -5.11 5.69 -14.89
CA GLY A 91 -5.79 4.76 -15.78
C GLY A 91 -5.67 3.30 -15.36
N CYS A 92 -5.33 3.03 -14.11
CA CYS A 92 -5.23 1.67 -13.60
C CYS A 92 -6.61 1.03 -13.46
N ARG A 93 -6.70 -0.24 -13.81
CA ARG A 93 -7.95 -1.01 -13.72
C ARG A 93 -8.02 -1.81 -12.44
N ARG A 94 -6.91 -1.95 -11.72
CA ARG A 94 -6.81 -2.85 -10.57
C ARG A 94 -5.84 -2.29 -9.55
N LEU A 95 -6.20 -2.44 -8.28
CA LEU A 95 -5.31 -2.20 -7.14
C LEU A 95 -4.91 -3.56 -6.58
N VAL A 96 -3.61 -3.81 -6.50
CA VAL A 96 -3.08 -5.07 -5.97
C VAL A 96 -2.20 -4.81 -4.76
N THR A 97 -2.14 -5.79 -3.87
CA THR A 97 -1.24 -5.76 -2.73
C THR A 97 -0.90 -7.19 -2.35
N ASP A 98 0.21 -7.35 -1.65
CA ASP A 98 0.64 -8.62 -1.07
C ASP A 98 0.44 -8.59 0.43
N VAL A 99 0.06 -9.73 0.99
CA VAL A 99 -0.05 -9.89 2.43
C VAL A 99 0.42 -11.28 2.82
N TRP A 100 1.23 -11.35 3.88
CA TRP A 100 1.64 -12.64 4.42
C TRP A 100 0.42 -13.37 4.96
N TYR A 101 0.30 -14.65 4.62
CA TYR A 101 -0.86 -15.45 5.01
C TYR A 101 -1.06 -15.49 6.52
N PHE A 102 0.02 -15.51 7.31
CA PHE A 102 -0.07 -15.52 8.76
C PHE A 102 -0.49 -14.19 9.38
N ASN A 103 -0.51 -13.10 8.60
CA ASN A 103 -0.91 -11.78 9.11
C ASN A 103 -2.43 -11.65 9.03
N GLU A 104 -3.12 -12.22 10.01
CA GLU A 104 -4.58 -12.25 10.04
C GLU A 104 -5.20 -10.86 10.12
N GLY A 105 -4.57 -9.96 10.88
CA GLY A 105 -5.07 -8.58 11.00
C GLY A 105 -5.04 -7.82 9.68
N ALA A 106 -3.95 -7.93 8.93
CA ALA A 106 -3.84 -7.30 7.62
C ALA A 106 -4.83 -7.92 6.63
N ARG A 107 -4.97 -9.24 6.64
CA ARG A 107 -5.93 -9.94 5.77
C ARG A 107 -7.35 -9.47 6.05
N ALA A 108 -7.73 -9.37 7.32
CA ALA A 108 -9.05 -8.88 7.70
C ALA A 108 -9.28 -7.43 7.27
N PHE A 109 -8.25 -6.58 7.41
CA PHE A 109 -8.32 -5.20 6.97
C PHE A 109 -8.56 -5.10 5.46
N TYR A 110 -7.79 -5.84 4.66
CA TYR A 110 -7.96 -5.80 3.21
C TYR A 110 -9.27 -6.41 2.77
N GLN A 111 -9.71 -7.50 3.39
CA GLN A 111 -10.99 -8.11 3.08
C GLN A 111 -12.15 -7.15 3.36
N ALA A 112 -12.12 -6.46 4.50
CA ALA A 112 -13.13 -5.46 4.85
C ALA A 112 -13.12 -4.27 3.87
N ALA A 113 -11.96 -3.98 3.28
CA ALA A 113 -11.79 -2.90 2.30
C ALA A 113 -12.18 -3.32 0.87
N GLY A 114 -12.61 -4.56 0.66
CA GLY A 114 -13.10 -5.01 -0.63
C GLY A 114 -12.10 -5.82 -1.46
N PHE A 115 -10.94 -6.14 -0.90
CA PHE A 115 -9.96 -6.99 -1.59
C PHE A 115 -10.38 -8.45 -1.54
N SER A 116 -10.07 -9.18 -2.59
CA SER A 116 -10.24 -10.62 -2.65
C SER A 116 -8.94 -11.27 -3.15
N PRO A 117 -8.65 -12.49 -2.72
CA PRO A 117 -7.44 -13.18 -3.21
C PRO A 117 -7.50 -13.38 -4.72
N MET A 118 -6.36 -13.13 -5.40
CA MET A 118 -6.27 -13.36 -6.83
C MET A 118 -5.31 -14.50 -7.18
N ASN A 119 -4.31 -14.76 -6.36
CA ASN A 119 -3.44 -15.92 -6.49
C ASN A 119 -2.87 -16.30 -5.13
N MET A 120 -2.15 -17.40 -5.08
CA MET A 120 -1.47 -17.85 -3.88
C MET A 120 -0.04 -18.21 -4.22
N LEU A 121 0.89 -17.70 -3.43
CA LEU A 121 2.28 -18.11 -3.48
C LEU A 121 2.49 -19.19 -2.43
N LEU A 122 3.03 -20.33 -2.86
CA LEU A 122 3.29 -21.47 -1.97
C LEU A 122 4.78 -21.72 -1.91
N ASP A 123 5.26 -22.13 -0.74
CA ASP A 123 6.66 -22.48 -0.56
C ASP A 123 6.80 -23.76 0.22
N GLN A 124 7.96 -24.37 0.12
CA GLN A 124 8.29 -25.59 0.83
C GLN A 124 9.77 -25.57 1.12
N GLN A 125 10.13 -25.86 2.37
CA GLN A 125 11.54 -26.04 2.72
C GLN A 125 12.05 -27.37 2.19
N LEU A 126 13.28 -27.37 1.64
CA LEU A 126 13.92 -28.57 1.11
C LEU A 126 14.98 -29.09 2.05
#